data_2dcab6a88ccb97fb81cc221b2e5a6558
#
_entry.id   2dcab6a88ccb97fb81cc221b2e5a6558
#
_cell.length_a   1.000
_cell.length_b   1.000
_cell.length_c   1.000
_cell.angle_alpha   90.00
_cell.angle_beta   90.00
_cell.angle_gamma   90.00
#
_symmetry.space_group_name_H-M   'P 1'
#
loop_
_entity.id
_entity.type
_entity.pdbx_description
1 polymer ?
#
loop_
_entity_poly.entity_id
_entity_poly.type
_entity_poly.pdbx_seq_one_letter_code
_entity_poly.pdbx_strand_id
1 'polypeptide(L)'
;EFLYVKDLYEKGELGRIQFMRCAHYQDMEGWPDYWLGFPPLMHPTHAVAPCMMLLGKRPETVYCKGSGKVRKEVEAPYGCPYAFESALISLKDSDVSIEMARFLYHVARGYTESFNIYGERKSFEWQQLESEQPVLFSMALGANAEHVMNDYGRGGLVTEERIQIPDYADRLPAEIG
;
A
#
# COMPACT_ATOMS: atom_id res chain seq x y z
N GLU A 1 1.21 11.71 2.98
CA GLU A 1 1.55 10.51 3.74
C GLU A 1 2.94 9.96 3.38
N PHE A 2 3.28 9.88 2.07
CA PHE A 2 4.58 9.33 1.65
C PHE A 2 5.77 10.06 2.30
N LEU A 3 5.79 11.38 2.31
CA LEU A 3 6.87 12.17 2.92
C LEU A 3 7.00 11.93 4.43
N TYR A 4 5.88 11.76 5.11
CA TYR A 4 5.86 11.40 6.53
C TYR A 4 6.54 10.05 6.78
N VAL A 5 6.15 9.02 6.03
CA VAL A 5 6.74 7.69 6.16
C VAL A 5 8.21 7.69 5.75
N LYS A 6 8.57 8.45 4.72
CA LYS A 6 9.96 8.63 4.30
C LYS A 6 10.80 9.26 5.41
N ASP A 7 10.29 10.26 6.11
CA ASP A 7 10.98 10.87 7.25
C ASP A 7 11.22 9.86 8.40
N LEU A 8 10.21 9.03 8.71
CA LEU A 8 10.39 7.95 9.70
C LEU A 8 11.44 6.93 9.26
N TYR A 9 11.46 6.58 7.98
CA TYR A 9 12.44 5.66 7.41
C TYR A 9 13.85 6.23 7.48
N GLU A 10 14.06 7.47 7.02
CA GLU A 10 15.36 8.14 7.01
C GLU A 10 15.93 8.36 8.42
N LYS A 11 15.06 8.58 9.41
CA LYS A 11 15.43 8.65 10.84
C LYS A 11 15.68 7.28 11.48
N GLY A 12 15.42 6.18 10.75
CA GLY A 12 15.54 4.81 11.27
C GLY A 12 14.45 4.44 12.28
N GLU A 13 13.38 5.22 12.38
CA GLU A 13 12.32 5.00 13.37
C GLU A 13 11.48 3.76 13.07
N LEU A 14 11.34 3.38 11.80
CA LEU A 14 10.64 2.15 11.41
C LEU A 14 11.40 0.87 11.81
N GLY A 15 12.73 0.98 12.05
CA GLY A 15 13.59 -0.19 12.15
C GLY A 15 13.79 -0.85 10.78
N ARG A 16 14.10 -2.14 10.76
CA ARG A 16 14.18 -2.90 9.50
C ARG A 16 12.76 -3.11 8.96
N ILE A 17 12.54 -2.77 7.69
CA ILE A 17 11.26 -3.07 7.02
C ILE A 17 11.15 -4.57 6.82
N GLN A 18 10.01 -5.15 7.20
CA GLN A 18 9.74 -6.57 7.08
C GLN A 18 8.85 -6.89 5.87
N PHE A 19 7.91 -6.00 5.58
CA PHE A 19 6.91 -6.22 4.54
C PHE A 19 6.26 -4.89 4.15
N MET A 20 5.78 -4.80 2.91
CA MET A 20 4.99 -3.67 2.44
C MET A 20 3.73 -4.16 1.71
N ARG A 21 2.67 -3.38 1.80
CA ARG A 21 1.43 -3.61 1.07
C ARG A 21 0.99 -2.32 0.40
N CYS A 22 0.47 -2.41 -0.80
CA CYS A 22 -0.09 -1.26 -1.50
C CYS A 22 -1.35 -1.64 -2.29
N ALA A 23 -2.20 -0.65 -2.52
CA ALA A 23 -3.42 -0.87 -3.27
C ALA A 23 -3.83 0.39 -4.04
N HIS A 24 -4.46 0.18 -5.20
CA HIS A 24 -5.18 1.22 -5.92
C HIS A 24 -6.56 0.67 -6.31
N TYR A 25 -7.57 1.26 -5.74
CA TYR A 25 -8.98 0.91 -5.95
C TYR A 25 -9.70 2.07 -6.61
N GLN A 26 -10.25 1.81 -7.79
CA GLN A 26 -10.94 2.81 -8.59
C GLN A 26 -12.06 2.14 -9.39
N ASP A 27 -13.19 2.79 -9.51
CA ASP A 27 -14.20 2.42 -10.49
C ASP A 27 -14.07 3.36 -11.69
N MET A 28 -13.77 2.80 -12.84
CA MET A 28 -13.62 3.52 -14.11
C MET A 28 -14.85 3.36 -15.02
N GLU A 29 -15.96 2.89 -14.50
CA GLU A 29 -17.21 2.83 -15.26
C GLU A 29 -17.65 4.25 -15.64
N GLY A 30 -17.92 4.47 -16.94
CA GLY A 30 -18.24 5.81 -17.47
C GLY A 30 -17.03 6.67 -17.85
N TRP A 31 -15.81 6.18 -17.67
CA TRP A 31 -14.62 6.83 -18.21
C TRP A 31 -14.54 6.69 -19.73
N PRO A 32 -13.68 7.50 -20.43
CA PRO A 32 -13.49 7.38 -21.89
C PRO A 32 -13.20 5.95 -22.35
N ASP A 33 -13.72 5.59 -23.51
CA ASP A 33 -13.70 4.21 -24.04
C ASP A 33 -12.30 3.58 -24.12
N TYR A 34 -11.25 4.35 -24.25
CA TYR A 34 -9.88 3.83 -24.28
C TYR A 34 -9.42 3.24 -22.92
N TRP A 35 -10.15 3.51 -21.83
CA TRP A 35 -9.93 2.87 -20.53
C TRP A 35 -10.76 1.60 -20.36
N LEU A 36 -11.78 1.39 -21.19
CA LEU A 36 -12.70 0.28 -21.03
C LEU A 36 -11.97 -1.07 -21.09
N GLY A 37 -12.06 -1.83 -20.01
CA GLY A 37 -11.44 -3.15 -19.89
C GLY A 37 -9.92 -3.13 -19.67
N PHE A 38 -9.36 -1.98 -19.33
CA PHE A 38 -7.94 -1.86 -19.00
C PHE A 38 -7.57 -2.84 -17.87
N PRO A 39 -6.57 -3.72 -18.08
CA PRO A 39 -6.18 -4.70 -17.06
C PRO A 39 -5.72 -4.01 -15.78
N PRO A 40 -6.17 -4.46 -14.59
CA PRO A 40 -5.86 -3.77 -13.33
C PRO A 40 -4.37 -3.54 -13.09
N LEU A 41 -3.51 -4.51 -13.34
CA LEU A 41 -2.06 -4.37 -13.11
C LEU A 41 -1.25 -3.87 -14.31
N MET A 42 -1.88 -3.51 -15.43
CA MET A 42 -1.16 -2.99 -16.59
C MET A 42 -0.51 -1.62 -16.33
N HIS A 43 -1.08 -0.83 -15.41
CA HIS A 43 -0.52 0.46 -14.99
C HIS A 43 -0.50 0.58 -13.46
N PRO A 44 0.45 -0.07 -12.76
CA PRO A 44 0.42 -0.21 -11.31
C PRO A 44 1.06 0.95 -10.55
N THR A 45 1.58 1.98 -11.22
CA THR A 45 2.38 3.06 -10.61
C THR A 45 1.69 3.76 -9.45
N HIS A 46 0.38 3.99 -9.54
CA HIS A 46 -0.42 4.59 -8.48
C HIS A 46 -0.40 3.80 -7.16
N ALA A 47 -0.20 2.49 -7.22
CA ALA A 47 -0.11 1.65 -6.04
C ALA A 47 1.33 1.45 -5.59
N VAL A 48 2.22 1.02 -6.51
CA VAL A 48 3.52 0.46 -6.15
C VAL A 48 4.61 1.51 -5.95
N ALA A 49 4.46 2.70 -6.55
CA ALA A 49 5.51 3.72 -6.54
C ALA A 49 5.97 4.12 -5.12
N PRO A 50 5.10 4.38 -4.15
CA PRO A 50 5.54 4.74 -2.80
C PRO A 50 6.44 3.68 -2.16
N CYS A 51 6.08 2.40 -2.29
CA CYS A 51 6.86 1.29 -1.71
C CYS A 51 8.25 1.17 -2.36
N MET A 52 8.30 1.25 -3.69
CA MET A 52 9.57 1.15 -4.42
C MET A 52 10.47 2.36 -4.18
N MET A 53 9.89 3.56 -4.14
CA MET A 53 10.62 4.81 -3.90
C MET A 53 11.18 4.87 -2.48
N LEU A 54 10.46 4.35 -1.48
CA LEU A 54 10.91 4.33 -0.09
C LEU A 54 12.23 3.57 0.05
N LEU A 55 12.36 2.41 -0.58
CA LEU A 55 13.55 1.58 -0.52
C LEU A 55 14.58 1.89 -1.61
N GLY A 56 14.21 2.63 -2.64
CA GLY A 56 15.07 2.87 -3.82
C GLY A 56 15.43 1.59 -4.56
N LYS A 57 14.58 0.56 -4.49
CA LYS A 57 14.82 -0.78 -5.06
C LYS A 57 13.96 -1.01 -6.30
N ARG A 58 14.44 -1.91 -7.17
CA ARG A 58 13.73 -2.34 -8.38
C ARG A 58 13.09 -3.71 -8.15
N PRO A 59 11.97 -4.03 -8.81
CA PRO A 59 11.40 -5.35 -8.78
C PRO A 59 12.38 -6.35 -9.44
N GLU A 60 12.43 -7.55 -8.90
CA GLU A 60 13.18 -8.68 -9.44
C GLU A 60 12.26 -9.75 -9.99
N THR A 61 11.25 -10.14 -9.21
CA THR A 61 10.23 -11.09 -9.62
C THR A 61 8.84 -10.58 -9.27
N VAL A 62 7.86 -10.93 -10.11
CA VAL A 62 6.46 -10.59 -9.90
C VAL A 62 5.60 -11.83 -10.11
N TYR A 63 4.85 -12.21 -9.10
CA TYR A 63 3.85 -13.27 -9.18
C TYR A 63 2.46 -12.63 -9.11
N CYS A 64 1.68 -12.78 -10.19
CA CYS A 64 0.36 -12.18 -10.32
C CYS A 64 -0.77 -13.20 -10.33
N LYS A 65 -1.92 -12.80 -9.80
CA LYS A 65 -3.15 -13.59 -9.82
C LYS A 65 -4.35 -12.69 -10.12
N GLY A 66 -5.10 -13.06 -11.16
CA GLY A 66 -6.41 -12.47 -11.45
C GLY A 66 -7.52 -13.16 -10.65
N SER A 67 -8.54 -12.40 -10.29
CA SER A 67 -9.71 -12.86 -9.52
C SER A 67 -11.00 -12.17 -9.97
N GLY A 68 -12.13 -12.82 -9.76
CA GLY A 68 -13.43 -12.33 -10.22
C GLY A 68 -13.53 -12.29 -11.74
N LYS A 69 -14.64 -11.78 -12.23
CA LYS A 69 -14.86 -11.60 -13.68
C LYS A 69 -15.55 -10.27 -13.95
N VAL A 70 -15.10 -9.63 -15.00
CA VAL A 70 -15.81 -8.48 -15.58
C VAL A 70 -16.90 -8.94 -16.56
N ARG A 71 -17.81 -8.04 -16.91
CA ARG A 71 -18.78 -8.27 -17.99
C ARG A 71 -18.06 -8.39 -19.34
N LYS A 72 -18.64 -9.11 -20.29
CA LYS A 72 -18.02 -9.36 -21.61
C LYS A 72 -17.70 -8.09 -22.39
N GLU A 73 -18.53 -7.08 -22.24
CA GLU A 73 -18.34 -5.78 -22.88
C GLU A 73 -17.07 -5.06 -22.36
N VAL A 74 -16.76 -5.26 -21.10
CA VAL A 74 -15.55 -4.72 -20.46
C VAL A 74 -14.32 -5.57 -20.79
N GLU A 75 -14.47 -6.90 -20.90
CA GLU A 75 -13.39 -7.81 -21.26
C GLU A 75 -12.88 -7.58 -22.69
N ALA A 76 -13.79 -7.32 -23.64
CA ALA A 76 -13.52 -7.38 -25.07
C ALA A 76 -12.35 -6.50 -25.56
N PRO A 77 -12.16 -5.25 -25.14
CA PRO A 77 -11.11 -4.39 -25.68
C PRO A 77 -9.67 -4.88 -25.41
N TYR A 78 -9.44 -5.46 -24.25
CA TYR A 78 -8.10 -5.89 -23.82
C TYR A 78 -7.98 -7.40 -23.58
N GLY A 79 -9.09 -8.13 -23.59
CA GLY A 79 -9.12 -9.57 -23.32
C GLY A 79 -8.78 -9.93 -21.86
N CYS A 80 -8.85 -8.99 -20.93
CA CYS A 80 -8.63 -9.26 -19.51
C CYS A 80 -9.97 -9.59 -18.84
N PRO A 81 -10.17 -10.83 -18.38
CA PRO A 81 -11.44 -11.23 -17.78
C PRO A 81 -11.57 -10.86 -16.30
N TYR A 82 -10.51 -10.32 -15.68
CA TYR A 82 -10.45 -10.18 -14.24
C TYR A 82 -10.91 -8.81 -13.76
N ALA A 83 -11.81 -8.83 -12.76
CA ALA A 83 -12.23 -7.62 -12.07
C ALA A 83 -11.17 -7.11 -11.09
N PHE A 84 -10.39 -8.02 -10.53
CA PHE A 84 -9.38 -7.76 -9.51
C PHE A 84 -8.08 -8.48 -9.88
N GLU A 85 -6.95 -7.82 -9.71
CA GLU A 85 -5.65 -8.46 -9.83
C GLU A 85 -4.79 -8.14 -8.60
N SER A 86 -4.01 -9.13 -8.17
CA SER A 86 -3.04 -8.97 -7.10
C SER A 86 -1.67 -9.50 -7.51
N ALA A 87 -0.63 -8.96 -6.91
CA ALA A 87 0.74 -9.38 -7.14
C ALA A 87 1.54 -9.45 -5.84
N LEU A 88 2.47 -10.40 -5.80
CA LEU A 88 3.57 -10.43 -4.85
C LEU A 88 4.85 -10.10 -5.60
N ILE A 89 5.56 -9.09 -5.14
CA ILE A 89 6.73 -8.53 -5.81
C ILE A 89 7.95 -8.72 -4.90
N SER A 90 8.97 -9.42 -5.39
CA SER A 90 10.30 -9.45 -4.76
C SER A 90 11.14 -8.31 -5.29
N LEU A 91 11.96 -7.71 -4.44
CA LEU A 91 12.84 -6.61 -4.81
C LEU A 91 14.28 -7.10 -4.96
N LYS A 92 14.98 -6.57 -5.94
CA LYS A 92 16.39 -6.90 -6.19
C LYS A 92 17.27 -6.48 -5.00
N ASP A 93 18.15 -7.40 -4.59
CA ASP A 93 19.07 -7.19 -3.47
C ASP A 93 18.33 -6.76 -2.17
N SER A 94 17.19 -7.40 -1.89
CA SER A 94 16.36 -7.14 -0.72
C SER A 94 15.63 -8.40 -0.29
N ASP A 95 15.41 -8.54 1.02
CA ASP A 95 14.56 -9.57 1.61
C ASP A 95 13.10 -9.09 1.83
N VAL A 96 12.81 -7.83 1.46
CA VAL A 96 11.48 -7.25 1.56
C VAL A 96 10.64 -7.59 0.34
N SER A 97 9.39 -8.00 0.58
CA SER A 97 8.39 -8.21 -0.47
C SER A 97 7.29 -7.16 -0.39
N ILE A 98 6.67 -6.88 -1.54
CA ILE A 98 5.51 -5.99 -1.66
C ILE A 98 4.31 -6.81 -2.10
N GLU A 99 3.21 -6.75 -1.35
CA GLU A 99 1.90 -7.20 -1.81
C GLU A 99 1.18 -6.01 -2.46
N MET A 100 0.66 -6.23 -3.67
CA MET A 100 -0.08 -5.21 -4.40
C MET A 100 -1.45 -5.73 -4.82
N ALA A 101 -2.47 -4.88 -4.70
CA ALA A 101 -3.84 -5.18 -5.08
C ALA A 101 -4.44 -4.02 -5.89
N ARG A 102 -5.14 -4.34 -6.99
CA ARG A 102 -5.81 -3.34 -7.81
C ARG A 102 -7.09 -3.86 -8.44
N PHE A 103 -8.09 -2.99 -8.53
CA PHE A 103 -9.24 -3.18 -9.40
C PHE A 103 -9.64 -1.87 -10.08
N LEU A 104 -10.35 -1.98 -11.19
CA LEU A 104 -10.80 -0.83 -11.99
C LEU A 104 -12.28 -0.91 -12.34
N TYR A 105 -12.95 -2.04 -12.15
CA TYR A 105 -14.36 -2.25 -12.52
C TYR A 105 -15.04 -3.22 -11.57
N HIS A 106 -16.34 -3.03 -11.36
CA HIS A 106 -17.27 -4.01 -10.77
C HIS A 106 -16.94 -4.43 -9.33
N VAL A 107 -16.25 -3.58 -8.58
CA VAL A 107 -16.00 -3.81 -7.16
C VAL A 107 -16.55 -2.65 -6.35
N ALA A 108 -17.47 -2.93 -5.45
CA ALA A 108 -18.12 -1.93 -4.60
C ALA A 108 -17.18 -1.48 -3.47
N ARG A 109 -16.21 -0.63 -3.81
CA ARG A 109 -15.24 -0.03 -2.91
C ARG A 109 -14.92 1.39 -3.41
N GLY A 110 -14.92 2.35 -2.51
CA GLY A 110 -14.53 3.72 -2.83
C GLY A 110 -13.08 3.83 -3.32
N TYR A 111 -12.77 4.92 -3.97
CA TYR A 111 -11.42 5.25 -4.42
C TYR A 111 -10.41 5.20 -3.27
N THR A 112 -9.24 4.65 -3.54
CA THR A 112 -8.07 4.78 -2.66
C THR A 112 -6.78 4.48 -3.42
N GLU A 113 -5.74 5.22 -3.11
CA GLU A 113 -4.36 4.91 -3.41
C GLU A 113 -3.65 4.79 -2.07
N SER A 114 -3.30 3.60 -1.66
CA SER A 114 -2.82 3.33 -0.31
C SER A 114 -1.54 2.52 -0.27
N PHE A 115 -0.77 2.72 0.79
CA PHE A 115 0.36 1.86 1.11
C PHE A 115 0.47 1.67 2.63
N ASN A 116 0.92 0.50 3.03
CA ASN A 116 1.20 0.14 4.40
C ASN A 116 2.65 -0.34 4.49
N ILE A 117 3.35 0.08 5.52
CA ILE A 117 4.76 -0.27 5.76
C ILE A 117 4.87 -0.93 7.13
N TYR A 118 5.38 -2.14 7.15
CA TYR A 118 5.54 -2.93 8.38
C TYR A 118 7.02 -3.03 8.74
N GLY A 119 7.41 -2.34 9.79
CA GLY A 119 8.77 -2.31 10.33
C GLY A 119 8.88 -3.00 11.68
N GLU A 120 10.11 -3.26 12.11
CA GLU A 120 10.39 -3.89 13.42
C GLU A 120 10.00 -3.03 14.62
N ARG A 121 10.07 -1.71 14.48
CA ARG A 121 9.81 -0.76 15.57
C ARG A 121 8.52 -0.01 15.41
N LYS A 122 8.24 0.44 14.19
CA LYS A 122 7.01 1.14 13.84
C LYS A 122 6.46 0.61 12.54
N SER A 123 5.14 0.63 12.43
CA SER A 123 4.40 0.32 11.19
C SER A 123 3.42 1.42 10.90
N PHE A 124 3.27 1.74 9.64
CA PHE A 124 2.32 2.72 9.15
C PHE A 124 1.21 2.00 8.36
N GLU A 125 -0.04 2.27 8.71
CA GLU A 125 -1.19 1.80 7.94
C GLU A 125 -2.03 2.98 7.45
N TRP A 126 -2.34 2.94 6.16
CA TRP A 126 -3.23 3.88 5.51
C TRP A 126 -4.66 3.73 6.04
N GLN A 127 -5.39 4.83 6.11
CA GLN A 127 -6.79 4.83 6.54
C GLN A 127 -7.69 3.99 5.63
N GLN A 128 -8.71 3.38 6.21
CA GLN A 128 -9.69 2.59 5.46
C GLN A 128 -10.70 3.46 4.71
N LEU A 129 -11.10 4.58 5.29
CA LEU A 129 -12.01 5.56 4.71
C LEU A 129 -11.29 6.90 4.55
N GLU A 130 -11.65 7.65 3.52
CA GLU A 130 -11.05 8.96 3.24
C GLU A 130 -11.22 9.97 4.40
N SER A 131 -12.30 9.83 5.17
CA SER A 131 -12.58 10.67 6.35
C SER A 131 -11.79 10.29 7.61
N GLU A 132 -11.04 9.20 7.58
CA GLU A 132 -10.24 8.73 8.71
C GLU A 132 -8.81 9.24 8.62
N GLN A 133 -8.04 8.97 9.67
CA GLN A 133 -6.61 9.23 9.73
C GLN A 133 -5.83 7.92 9.62
N PRO A 134 -4.62 7.93 9.05
CA PRO A 134 -3.74 6.79 9.09
C PRO A 134 -3.30 6.46 10.51
N VAL A 135 -2.85 5.23 10.71
CA VAL A 135 -2.46 4.73 12.02
C VAL A 135 -0.96 4.43 12.03
N LEU A 136 -0.28 4.91 13.08
CA LEU A 136 1.08 4.52 13.39
C LEU A 136 1.06 3.54 14.57
N PHE A 137 1.57 2.35 14.32
CA PHE A 137 1.86 1.37 15.35
C PHE A 137 3.30 1.53 15.82
N SER A 138 3.51 1.49 17.13
CA SER A 138 4.86 1.59 17.71
C SER A 138 5.07 0.47 18.73
N MET A 139 6.19 -0.23 18.60
CA MET A 139 6.60 -1.24 19.59
C MET A 139 7.41 -0.56 20.68
N ALA A 140 7.00 -0.71 21.93
CA ALA A 140 7.80 -0.26 23.06
C ALA A 140 9.07 -1.13 23.17
N LEU A 141 10.21 -0.52 22.87
CA LEU A 141 11.53 -1.13 23.03
C LEU A 141 12.10 -0.71 24.39
N GLY A 142 12.18 -1.62 25.33
CA GLY A 142 12.85 -1.37 26.61
C GLY A 142 13.35 -2.66 27.23
N ALA A 143 14.47 -2.61 27.94
CA ALA A 143 15.09 -3.75 28.61
C ALA A 143 14.19 -4.41 29.68
N ASN A 144 13.07 -3.78 30.02
CA ASN A 144 12.06 -4.24 30.98
C ASN A 144 10.67 -4.46 30.37
N ALA A 145 10.58 -4.54 29.03
CA ALA A 145 9.34 -4.90 28.38
C ALA A 145 9.06 -6.37 28.66
N GLU A 146 8.41 -6.67 29.77
CA GLU A 146 7.85 -7.99 30.03
C GLU A 146 6.83 -8.28 28.92
N HIS A 147 6.97 -9.45 28.31
CA HIS A 147 5.96 -9.97 27.40
C HIS A 147 4.68 -10.22 28.21
N VAL A 148 3.81 -9.26 28.20
CA VAL A 148 2.46 -9.45 28.73
C VAL A 148 1.68 -10.26 27.70
N MET A 149 1.61 -11.57 27.91
CA MET A 149 0.70 -12.42 27.16
C MET A 149 -0.71 -12.21 27.71
N ASN A 150 -1.63 -11.75 26.89
CA ASN A 150 -3.05 -11.81 27.21
C ASN A 150 -3.58 -13.24 26.99
N ASP A 151 -4.83 -13.48 27.39
CA ASP A 151 -5.49 -14.79 27.38
C ASP A 151 -5.45 -15.56 26.03
N TYR A 152 -5.03 -14.90 24.94
CA TYR A 152 -4.97 -15.49 23.60
C TYR A 152 -3.57 -15.39 22.96
N GLY A 153 -2.53 -15.19 23.76
CA GLY A 153 -1.18 -15.00 23.23
C GLY A 153 -1.01 -13.71 22.41
N ARG A 154 -1.94 -12.78 22.49
CA ARG A 154 -1.83 -11.44 21.93
C ARG A 154 -0.89 -10.64 22.81
N GLY A 155 0.37 -11.06 22.81
CA GLY A 155 1.42 -10.37 23.50
C GLY A 155 1.79 -9.14 22.71
N GLY A 156 2.29 -8.15 23.39
CA GLY A 156 2.95 -7.07 22.74
C GLY A 156 2.68 -5.74 23.39
N LEU A 157 3.74 -5.01 23.49
CA LEU A 157 3.76 -3.61 23.87
C LEU A 157 3.63 -2.76 22.60
N VAL A 158 2.64 -3.08 21.77
CA VAL A 158 2.33 -2.27 20.58
C VAL A 158 1.28 -1.24 20.97
N THR A 159 1.62 0.02 20.79
CA THR A 159 0.68 1.13 20.88
C THR A 159 0.23 1.54 19.49
N GLU A 160 -0.98 2.06 19.37
CA GLU A 160 -1.55 2.59 18.15
C GLU A 160 -1.90 4.07 18.31
N GLU A 161 -1.62 4.87 17.31
CA GLU A 161 -1.90 6.29 17.28
C GLU A 161 -2.48 6.67 15.92
N ARG A 162 -3.62 7.36 15.90
CA ARG A 162 -4.13 8.02 14.70
C ARG A 162 -3.34 9.29 14.47
N ILE A 163 -2.76 9.42 13.27
CA ILE A 163 -1.80 10.47 12.99
C ILE A 163 -2.43 11.54 12.11
N GLN A 164 -2.27 12.79 12.53
CA GLN A 164 -2.48 13.89 11.60
C GLN A 164 -1.19 14.12 10.82
N ILE A 165 -1.25 13.90 9.50
CA ILE A 165 -0.10 14.11 8.62
C ILE A 165 0.25 15.59 8.60
N PRO A 166 1.53 15.96 8.86
CA PRO A 166 1.98 17.35 8.74
C PRO A 166 1.83 17.87 7.31
N ASP A 167 1.73 19.19 7.17
CA ASP A 167 1.81 19.84 5.87
C ASP A 167 3.26 19.77 5.34
N TYR A 168 3.40 19.27 4.13
CA TYR A 168 4.66 19.13 3.41
C TYR A 168 4.72 19.98 2.13
N ALA A 169 3.84 20.97 1.98
CA ALA A 169 3.75 21.80 0.77
C ALA A 169 5.10 22.38 0.37
N ASP A 170 5.88 22.88 1.33
CA ASP A 170 7.20 23.47 1.09
C ASP A 170 8.26 22.47 0.58
N ARG A 171 8.00 21.17 0.67
CA ARG A 171 8.91 20.12 0.21
C ARG A 171 8.52 19.53 -1.16
N LEU A 172 7.41 19.95 -1.68
CA LEU A 172 6.96 19.54 -3.02
C LEU A 172 7.57 20.48 -4.07
N PRO A 173 7.98 19.95 -5.25
CA PRO A 173 8.39 20.80 -6.35
C PRO A 173 7.27 21.79 -6.72
N ALA A 174 7.63 23.04 -6.98
CA ALA A 174 6.68 24.13 -7.29
C ALA A 174 5.82 23.87 -8.57
N GLU A 175 6.17 22.85 -9.34
CA GLU A 175 5.49 22.47 -10.59
C GLU A 175 4.35 21.45 -10.41
N ILE A 176 4.08 21.04 -9.16
CA ILE A 176 3.03 20.04 -8.84
C ILE A 176 1.83 20.70 -8.12
N GLY A 177 1.87 22.02 -7.97
CA GLY A 177 0.80 22.82 -7.36
C GLY A 177 -0.29 23.23 -8.36
#